data_59e3ac4071faca42514d2a3c3e3d94ab
#
_entry.id   59e3ac4071faca42514d2a3c3e3d94ab
#
_cell.length_a   1.000
_cell.length_b   1.000
_cell.length_c   1.000
_cell.angle_alpha   90.00
_cell.angle_beta   90.00
_cell.angle_gamma   90.00
#
_symmetry.space_group_name_H-M   'P 1'
#
loop_
_entity.id
_entity.type
_entity.pdbx_description
1 polymer ?
#
loop_
_entity_poly.entity_id
_entity_poly.type
_entity_poly.pdbx_seq_one_letter_code
_entity_poly.pdbx_strand_id
1 'polypeptide(L)'
;MHGLKGERVLMRVHIGERDKYKGKPLYAAIVELLRAQHYAGATVYRGIMGFGASSTVHSDRIEVLSMDLPIIVECIETAERIDAILPVLDGMIGGGLITLERANVIMYRPHSPGDADEPHIPA
;
A
#
# COMPACT_ATOMS: atom_id res chain seq x y z
N MET A 1 -4.17 13.15 15.42
CA MET A 1 -3.42 13.28 14.56
C MET A 1 -3.76 14.05 13.50
N HIS A 2 -3.43 14.69 13.09
CA HIS A 2 -3.85 15.60 12.50
C HIS A 2 -2.88 16.23 11.75
N GLY A 3 -1.85 16.03 11.71
CA GLY A 3 -0.86 16.74 11.00
C GLY A 3 -0.57 16.25 9.61
N LEU A 4 -1.52 15.69 8.89
CA LEU A 4 -1.22 15.18 7.57
C LEU A 4 -1.17 16.25 6.49
N LYS A 5 -1.78 17.41 6.71
CA LYS A 5 -1.77 18.47 5.72
C LYS A 5 -0.35 19.01 5.54
N GLY A 6 0.01 19.34 4.31
CA GLY A 6 1.30 19.90 3.97
C GLY A 6 2.12 18.93 3.14
N GLU A 7 3.42 19.16 3.10
CA GLU A 7 4.29 18.31 2.31
C GLU A 7 4.52 16.98 2.99
N ARG A 8 4.17 15.92 2.32
CA ARG A 8 4.20 14.56 2.85
C ARG A 8 4.84 13.65 1.84
N VAL A 9 4.91 12.36 2.17
CA VAL A 9 5.50 11.35 1.29
C VAL A 9 4.42 10.37 0.89
N LEU A 10 4.33 10.12 -0.40
CA LEU A 10 3.51 9.05 -0.95
C LEU A 10 4.40 7.84 -1.14
N MET A 11 4.09 6.77 -0.46
CA MET A 11 4.82 5.52 -0.58
C MET A 11 3.98 4.54 -1.37
N ARG A 12 4.60 3.89 -2.36
CA ARG A 12 3.96 2.78 -3.09
C ARG A 12 4.82 1.55 -2.93
N VAL A 13 4.17 0.48 -2.50
CA VAL A 13 4.82 -0.83 -2.37
C VAL A 13 4.29 -1.71 -3.50
N HIS A 14 5.18 -2.12 -4.38
CA HIS A 14 4.84 -2.92 -5.56
C HIS A 14 5.21 -4.36 -5.29
N ILE A 15 4.22 -5.23 -5.20
CA ILE A 15 4.41 -6.65 -4.89
C ILE A 15 3.46 -7.46 -5.77
N GLY A 16 3.49 -8.77 -5.63
CA GLY A 16 2.59 -9.63 -6.37
C GLY A 16 1.41 -10.10 -5.54
N GLU A 17 0.34 -10.41 -6.20
CA GLU A 17 -0.88 -10.84 -5.51
C GLU A 17 -0.65 -12.13 -4.72
N ARG A 18 0.22 -12.99 -5.21
CA ARG A 18 0.45 -14.30 -4.59
C ARG A 18 1.54 -14.27 -3.54
N ASP A 19 2.18 -13.14 -3.33
CA ASP A 19 3.21 -13.02 -2.30
C ASP A 19 2.60 -13.22 -0.92
N LYS A 20 3.33 -13.91 -0.06
CA LYS A 20 2.85 -14.29 1.27
C LYS A 20 3.78 -13.76 2.34
N TYR A 21 3.24 -13.58 3.51
CA TYR A 21 4.02 -13.28 4.70
C TYR A 21 3.38 -14.03 5.86
N LYS A 22 4.11 -15.00 6.40
CA LYS A 22 3.64 -15.83 7.52
C LYS A 22 2.25 -16.42 7.25
N GLY A 23 2.08 -16.95 6.05
CA GLY A 23 0.84 -17.64 5.69
C GLY A 23 -0.31 -16.77 5.25
N LYS A 24 -0.12 -15.44 5.25
CA LYS A 24 -1.16 -14.50 4.79
C LYS A 24 -0.72 -13.85 3.50
N PRO A 25 -1.67 -13.33 2.73
CA PRO A 25 -1.26 -12.47 1.61
C PRO A 25 -0.41 -11.32 2.10
N LEU A 26 0.70 -11.07 1.43
CA LEU A 26 1.63 -10.02 1.85
C LEU A 26 0.95 -8.66 1.88
N TYR A 27 0.13 -8.35 0.86
CA TYR A 27 -0.53 -7.04 0.83
C TYR A 27 -1.43 -6.85 2.03
N ALA A 28 -2.12 -7.90 2.47
CA ALA A 28 -2.99 -7.79 3.64
C ALA A 28 -2.17 -7.60 4.91
N ALA A 29 -1.03 -8.28 5.01
CA ALA A 29 -0.15 -8.12 6.17
C ALA A 29 0.39 -6.69 6.25
N ILE A 30 0.73 -6.10 5.11
CA ILE A 30 1.22 -4.72 5.09
C ILE A 30 0.12 -3.75 5.52
N VAL A 31 -1.09 -3.94 5.00
CA VAL A 31 -2.21 -3.05 5.39
C VAL A 31 -2.49 -3.18 6.89
N GLU A 32 -2.47 -4.40 7.42
CA GLU A 32 -2.66 -4.60 8.86
C GLU A 32 -1.58 -3.91 9.68
N LEU A 33 -0.35 -3.98 9.21
CA LEU A 33 0.76 -3.29 9.89
C LEU A 33 0.54 -1.79 9.91
N LEU A 34 0.22 -1.20 8.78
CA LEU A 34 0.01 0.24 8.70
C LEU A 34 -1.16 0.67 9.58
N ARG A 35 -2.22 -0.13 9.60
CA ARG A 35 -3.36 0.17 10.43
C ARG A 35 -3.03 0.07 11.92
N ALA A 36 -2.31 -0.98 12.31
CA ALA A 36 -1.94 -1.17 13.71
C ALA A 36 -1.02 -0.06 14.21
N GLN A 37 -0.21 0.50 13.32
CA GLN A 37 0.68 1.61 13.65
C GLN A 37 0.04 2.97 13.48
N HIS A 38 -1.27 2.99 13.21
CA HIS A 38 -2.04 4.24 13.10
C HIS A 38 -1.57 5.16 11.98
N TYR A 39 -1.19 4.58 10.85
CA TYR A 39 -0.93 5.40 9.66
C TYR A 39 -2.25 5.96 9.17
N ALA A 40 -2.19 7.09 8.48
CA ALA A 40 -3.39 7.84 8.13
C ALA A 40 -4.34 7.08 7.22
N GLY A 41 -3.82 6.17 6.44
CA GLY A 41 -4.65 5.34 5.57
C GLY A 41 -3.77 4.52 4.65
N ALA A 42 -4.39 3.56 3.99
CA ALA A 42 -3.69 2.76 2.99
C ALA A 42 -4.72 2.31 1.96
N THR A 43 -4.28 2.22 0.72
CA THR A 43 -5.12 1.76 -0.38
C THR A 43 -4.39 0.66 -1.11
N VAL A 44 -5.11 -0.37 -1.49
CA VAL A 44 -4.53 -1.47 -2.26
C VAL A 44 -5.16 -1.45 -3.65
N TYR A 45 -4.30 -1.44 -4.66
CA TYR A 45 -4.73 -1.56 -6.05
C TYR A 45 -4.27 -2.89 -6.58
N ARG A 46 -5.09 -3.52 -7.38
CA ARG A 46 -4.67 -4.71 -8.12
C ARG A 46 -4.58 -4.33 -9.59
N GLY A 47 -3.43 -4.58 -10.19
CA GLY A 47 -3.30 -4.40 -11.63
C GLY A 47 -4.11 -5.44 -12.36
N ILE A 48 -4.66 -5.07 -13.50
CA ILE A 48 -5.43 -6.02 -14.30
C ILE A 48 -4.52 -6.85 -15.19
N MET A 49 -3.26 -6.45 -15.32
CA MET A 49 -2.27 -7.15 -16.12
C MET A 49 -0.90 -6.60 -15.76
N GLY A 50 0.10 -7.42 -15.80
CA GLY A 50 1.47 -6.97 -15.60
C GLY A 50 2.36 -8.09 -15.09
N PHE A 51 3.64 -7.77 -14.92
CA PHE A 51 4.59 -8.69 -14.33
C PHE A 51 5.63 -7.88 -13.57
N GLY A 52 6.31 -8.54 -12.63
CA GLY A 52 7.37 -7.92 -11.87
C GLY A 52 8.64 -8.75 -11.89
N ALA A 53 9.64 -8.28 -11.18
CA ALA A 53 10.96 -8.92 -11.16
C ALA A 53 10.90 -10.36 -10.64
N SER A 54 9.97 -10.65 -9.75
CA SER A 54 9.84 -11.99 -9.19
C SER A 54 8.94 -12.89 -10.02
N SER A 55 8.30 -12.37 -11.06
CA SER A 55 7.45 -13.17 -11.92
C SER A 55 8.32 -13.91 -12.90
N THR A 56 8.36 -15.22 -12.78
CA THR A 56 9.13 -16.01 -13.71
C THR A 56 8.24 -16.29 -14.92
N VAL A 57 8.59 -15.70 -16.03
CA VAL A 57 7.84 -15.92 -17.25
C VAL A 57 8.44 -17.13 -17.92
N HIS A 58 7.85 -18.29 -17.69
CA HIS A 58 8.33 -19.50 -18.33
C HIS A 58 7.70 -19.73 -19.68
N SER A 59 6.72 -18.96 -20.04
CA SER A 59 6.07 -19.07 -21.33
C SER A 59 5.50 -17.74 -21.72
N ASP A 60 5.24 -17.57 -23.01
CA ASP A 60 4.66 -16.36 -23.53
C ASP A 60 3.15 -16.29 -23.31
N ARG A 61 2.60 -17.14 -22.50
CA ARG A 61 1.16 -17.19 -22.33
C ARG A 61 0.68 -16.10 -21.43
N ILE A 62 -0.32 -15.40 -21.86
CA ILE A 62 -0.93 -14.33 -21.11
C ILE A 62 -1.54 -14.82 -19.80
N GLU A 63 -2.03 -16.05 -19.77
CA GLU A 63 -2.61 -16.60 -18.56
C GLU A 63 -1.62 -16.64 -17.42
N VAL A 64 -0.34 -16.89 -17.73
CA VAL A 64 0.69 -16.92 -16.68
C VAL A 64 0.85 -15.54 -16.06
N LEU A 65 0.77 -14.49 -16.88
CA LEU A 65 0.87 -13.12 -16.38
C LEU A 65 -0.32 -12.76 -15.53
N SER A 66 -1.51 -13.27 -15.83
CA SER A 66 -2.71 -12.93 -15.08
C SER A 66 -2.86 -13.75 -13.80
N MET A 67 -2.03 -14.77 -13.57
CA MET A 67 -2.14 -15.59 -12.37
C MET A 67 -1.49 -14.95 -11.16
N ASP A 68 -0.58 -14.03 -11.36
CA ASP A 68 0.07 -13.32 -10.25
C ASP A 68 0.04 -11.84 -10.60
N LEU A 69 -1.10 -11.23 -10.35
CA LEU A 69 -1.29 -9.85 -10.73
C LEU A 69 -0.50 -8.92 -9.82
N PRO A 70 -0.04 -7.80 -10.36
CA PRO A 70 0.66 -6.82 -9.53
C PRO A 70 -0.29 -6.18 -8.53
N ILE A 71 0.23 -5.97 -7.33
CA ILE A 71 -0.47 -5.30 -6.25
C ILE A 71 0.33 -4.08 -5.86
N ILE A 72 -0.34 -2.97 -5.67
CA ILE A 72 0.29 -1.75 -5.18
C ILE A 72 -0.40 -1.36 -3.88
N VAL A 73 0.37 -1.26 -2.80
CA VAL A 73 -0.11 -0.73 -1.53
C VAL A 73 0.40 0.70 -1.41
N GLU A 74 -0.50 1.63 -1.24
CA GLU A 74 -0.18 3.05 -1.20
C GLU A 74 -0.52 3.65 0.14
N CYS A 75 0.32 4.53 0.65
CA CYS A 75 -0.07 5.36 1.79
C CYS A 75 0.64 6.70 1.71
N ILE A 76 0.04 7.70 2.33
CA ILE A 76 0.62 9.04 2.43
C ILE A 76 0.81 9.32 3.91
N GLU A 77 2.01 9.75 4.27
CA GLU A 77 2.36 9.95 5.66
C GLU A 77 3.52 10.94 5.76
N THR A 78 3.87 11.31 6.98
CA THR A 78 5.05 12.17 7.19
C THR A 78 6.30 11.42 6.82
N ALA A 79 7.34 12.17 6.44
CA ALA A 79 8.61 11.56 6.06
C ALA A 79 9.19 10.72 7.19
N GLU A 80 9.04 11.18 8.43
CA GLU A 80 9.58 10.44 9.59
C GLU A 80 8.91 9.08 9.74
N ARG A 81 7.60 9.03 9.56
CA ARG A 81 6.88 7.78 9.71
C ARG A 81 7.15 6.83 8.56
N ILE A 82 7.32 7.37 7.35
CA ILE A 82 7.72 6.54 6.23
C ILE A 82 9.11 5.94 6.49
N ASP A 83 10.05 6.76 6.93
CA ASP A 83 11.39 6.26 7.23
C ASP A 83 11.36 5.17 8.29
N ALA A 84 10.47 5.30 9.26
CA ALA A 84 10.39 4.32 10.35
C ALA A 84 9.85 2.97 9.89
N ILE A 85 8.96 2.95 8.87
CA ILE A 85 8.34 1.70 8.44
C ILE A 85 9.19 0.97 7.40
N LEU A 86 10.10 1.66 6.71
CA LEU A 86 10.87 1.04 5.65
C LEU A 86 11.66 -0.19 6.10
N PRO A 87 12.38 -0.17 7.23
CA PRO A 87 13.09 -1.39 7.67
C PRO A 87 12.15 -2.54 7.97
N VAL A 88 10.95 -2.25 8.48
CA VAL A 88 9.98 -3.29 8.77
C VAL A 88 9.50 -3.92 7.47
N LEU A 89 9.17 -3.09 6.49
CA LEU A 89 8.74 -3.59 5.18
C LEU A 89 9.85 -4.38 4.50
N ASP A 90 11.08 -3.93 4.63
CA ASP A 90 12.22 -4.64 4.06
C ASP A 90 12.29 -6.07 4.59
N GLY A 91 11.96 -6.28 5.85
CA GLY A 91 11.95 -7.62 6.43
C GLY A 91 10.75 -8.47 6.03
N MET A 92 9.71 -7.85 5.47
CA MET A 92 8.51 -8.58 5.07
C MET A 92 8.49 -8.92 3.59
N ILE A 93 9.16 -8.14 2.77
CA ILE A 93 9.05 -8.23 1.32
C ILE A 93 10.23 -9.03 0.77
N GLY A 94 9.93 -10.20 0.19
CA GLY A 94 10.97 -11.01 -0.42
C GLY A 94 11.35 -10.53 -1.80
N GLY A 95 10.39 -10.04 -2.55
CA GLY A 95 10.63 -9.47 -3.87
C GLY A 95 9.61 -8.39 -4.13
N GLY A 96 10.05 -7.29 -4.71
CA GLY A 96 9.17 -6.18 -4.97
C GLY A 96 9.96 -4.89 -5.02
N LEU A 97 9.23 -3.80 -4.95
CA LEU A 97 9.90 -2.51 -5.03
C LEU A 97 9.08 -1.47 -4.26
N ILE A 98 9.75 -0.54 -3.62
CA ILE A 98 9.10 0.56 -2.92
C ILE A 98 9.55 1.86 -3.57
N THR A 99 8.60 2.71 -3.90
CA THR A 99 8.89 4.03 -4.44
C THR A 99 8.33 5.09 -3.50
N LEU A 100 9.00 6.21 -3.44
CA LEU A 100 8.57 7.35 -2.65
C LEU A 100 8.48 8.56 -3.54
N GLU A 101 7.43 9.36 -3.32
CA GLU A 101 7.24 10.62 -4.04
C GLU A 101 6.79 11.66 -3.05
N ARG A 102 7.03 12.92 -3.36
CA ARG A 102 6.47 13.98 -2.56
C ARG A 102 5.01 14.15 -2.91
N ALA A 103 4.19 14.39 -1.89
CA ALA A 103 2.79 14.70 -2.09
C ALA A 103 2.44 15.90 -1.22
N ASN A 104 1.84 16.90 -1.83
CA ASN A 104 1.38 18.05 -1.07
C ASN A 104 -0.07 17.84 -0.71
N VAL A 105 -0.34 17.54 0.55
CA VAL A 105 -1.70 17.28 1.02
C VAL A 105 -2.35 18.61 1.34
N ILE A 106 -3.31 19.00 0.53
CA ILE A 106 -3.95 20.30 0.71
C ILE A 106 -5.15 20.24 1.65
N MET A 107 -5.68 19.06 1.86
CA MET A 107 -6.76 18.88 2.81
C MET A 107 -6.70 17.47 3.37
N TYR A 108 -6.83 17.34 4.66
CA TYR A 108 -6.98 16.05 5.33
C TYR A 108 -7.98 16.24 6.45
N ARG A 109 -9.02 15.41 6.42
CA ARG A 109 -10.11 15.55 7.38
C ARG A 109 -10.55 14.16 7.78
N PRO A 110 -10.01 13.60 8.87
CA PRO A 110 -10.44 12.28 9.31
C PRO A 110 -11.86 12.35 9.84
N HIS A 111 -12.59 11.26 9.68
CA HIS A 111 -13.90 11.17 10.28
C HIS A 111 -13.78 11.05 11.78
N SER A 112 -14.64 11.75 12.51
CA SER A 112 -14.73 11.52 13.94
C SER A 112 -15.51 10.24 14.18
N PRO A 113 -15.41 9.62 15.37
CA PRO A 113 -16.16 8.39 15.64
C PRO A 113 -17.66 8.52 15.42
N GLY A 114 -18.22 9.70 15.66
CA GLY A 114 -19.65 9.89 15.44
C GLY A 114 -20.04 9.94 13.99
N ASP A 115 -19.14 10.36 13.14
CA ASP A 115 -19.43 10.48 11.71
C ASP A 115 -19.46 9.12 11.03
N ALA A 116 -18.80 8.14 11.60
CA ALA A 116 -18.69 6.83 10.97
C ALA A 116 -20.04 6.12 10.84
N ASP A 117 -21.00 6.49 11.68
CA ASP A 117 -22.30 5.86 11.67
C ASP A 117 -23.29 6.54 10.74
N GLU A 118 -22.94 7.65 10.17
CA GLU A 118 -23.85 8.38 9.32
C GLU A 118 -23.68 7.99 7.88
N PRO A 119 -24.78 7.89 7.13
CA PRO A 119 -24.65 7.60 5.71
C PRO A 119 -23.86 8.72 5.06
N HIS A 120 -22.81 8.36 4.39
CA HIS A 120 -21.98 9.33 3.71
C HIS A 120 -22.49 9.46 2.29
N ILE A 121 -23.07 10.58 2.00
CA ILE A 121 -23.61 10.84 0.67
C ILE A 121 -22.64 11.74 -0.06
N PRO A 122 -21.97 11.24 -1.07
CA PRO A 122 -21.06 12.10 -1.83
C PRO A 122 -21.84 13.18 -2.52
N ALA A 123 -21.32 14.33 -2.49
CA ALA A 123 -21.97 15.49 -3.08
C ALA A 123 -21.89 15.43 -4.60
#